data_0aed9dca2d129cbb864aa19592891aaa
#
_entry.id   0aed9dca2d129cbb864aa19592891aaa
#
_cell.length_a   1.000
_cell.length_b   1.000
_cell.length_c   1.000
_cell.angle_alpha   90.00
_cell.angle_beta   90.00
_cell.angle_gamma   90.00
#
_symmetry.space_group_name_H-M   'P 1'
#
loop_
_entity.id
_entity.type
_entity.pdbx_description
1 polymer ?
#
loop_
_entity_poly.entity_id
_entity_poly.type
_entity_poly.pdbx_seq_one_letter_code
_entity_poly.pdbx_strand_id
1 'polypeptide(L)'
;MGSRNFNTVLGVGGSLGVTLDELVVLASQVLSQGSCLQPDAIATLSTKRGEPVWTELAAHFECALCFFDAERLEKETPRLNNPSEAVFRSVGCHGVAEAAALAATGANGFLAVGKTVSGRATAALAVARS
;
A
#
# COMPACT_ATOMS: atom_id res chain seq x y z
N MET A 1 -21.51 -11.41 -3.78
CA MET A 1 -20.60 -11.02 -4.31
C MET A 1 -19.46 -10.66 -3.62
N GLY A 2 -18.55 -11.12 -3.66
CA GLY A 2 -17.38 -10.86 -2.94
C GLY A 2 -16.85 -9.45 -3.11
N SER A 3 -15.81 -9.14 -2.41
CA SER A 3 -15.17 -7.86 -2.53
C SER A 3 -14.53 -7.75 -3.91
N ARG A 4 -14.46 -6.53 -4.38
CA ARG A 4 -13.78 -6.24 -5.62
C ARG A 4 -12.27 -6.26 -5.37
N ASN A 5 -11.55 -7.00 -6.19
CA ASN A 5 -10.09 -6.99 -6.17
C ASN A 5 -9.57 -6.21 -7.35
N PHE A 6 -8.43 -5.55 -7.15
CA PHE A 6 -7.79 -4.76 -8.20
C PHE A 6 -6.60 -5.52 -8.79
N ASN A 7 -6.25 -5.21 -10.03
CA ASN A 7 -5.13 -5.88 -10.69
C ASN A 7 -3.77 -5.33 -10.29
N THR A 8 -3.68 -4.04 -10.06
CA THR A 8 -2.42 -3.37 -9.73
C THR A 8 -2.68 -2.41 -8.59
N VAL A 9 -2.03 -2.63 -7.46
CA VAL A 9 -2.27 -1.82 -6.27
C VAL A 9 -0.96 -1.32 -5.67
N LEU A 10 -0.91 -0.03 -5.43
CA LEU A 10 0.18 0.59 -4.72
C LEU A 10 -0.22 0.66 -3.25
N GLY A 11 0.42 -0.14 -2.42
CA GLY A 11 0.23 -0.06 -0.97
C GLY A 11 1.15 1.02 -0.42
N VAL A 12 0.63 1.84 0.48
CA VAL A 12 1.38 2.97 1.00
C VAL A 12 1.24 3.09 2.50
N GLY A 13 2.24 3.67 3.11
CA GLY A 13 2.24 4.03 4.52
C GLY A 13 3.12 5.24 4.73
N GLY A 14 3.07 5.80 5.91
CA GLY A 14 3.91 6.94 6.21
C GLY A 14 3.81 7.32 7.67
N SER A 15 4.86 7.91 8.19
CA SER A 15 4.84 8.42 9.54
C SER A 15 4.18 9.79 9.56
N LEU A 16 3.92 10.26 10.77
CA LEU A 16 3.24 11.55 10.96
C LEU A 16 4.00 12.65 10.22
N GLY A 17 3.26 13.45 9.48
CA GLY A 17 3.86 14.57 8.75
C GLY A 17 4.38 14.22 7.36
N VAL A 18 4.16 12.99 6.88
CA VAL A 18 4.56 12.65 5.51
C VAL A 18 3.85 13.59 4.54
N THR A 19 4.56 14.05 3.53
CA THR A 19 4.01 15.01 2.56
C THR A 19 3.59 14.32 1.28
N LEU A 20 2.72 14.99 0.52
CA LEU A 20 2.30 14.48 -0.78
C LEU A 20 3.50 14.31 -1.71
N ASP A 21 4.43 15.27 -1.71
CA ASP A 21 5.61 15.18 -2.57
C ASP A 21 6.45 13.95 -2.24
N GLU A 22 6.66 13.65 -0.95
CA GLU A 22 7.39 12.45 -0.56
C GLU A 22 6.71 11.19 -1.08
N LEU A 23 5.39 11.14 -0.98
CA LEU A 23 4.62 9.99 -1.43
C LEU A 23 4.62 9.85 -2.95
N VAL A 24 4.46 10.96 -3.68
CA VAL A 24 4.45 10.92 -5.14
C VAL A 24 5.81 10.47 -5.70
N VAL A 25 6.89 10.99 -5.13
CA VAL A 25 8.24 10.62 -5.59
C VAL A 25 8.47 9.13 -5.37
N LEU A 26 8.17 8.63 -4.16
CA LEU A 26 8.38 7.22 -3.86
C LEU A 26 7.43 6.33 -4.68
N ALA A 27 6.16 6.71 -4.79
CA ALA A 27 5.19 5.94 -5.56
C ALA A 27 5.61 5.82 -7.01
N SER A 28 6.07 6.92 -7.62
CA SER A 28 6.53 6.91 -9.00
C SER A 28 7.73 5.99 -9.19
N GLN A 29 8.64 5.98 -8.22
CA GLN A 29 9.81 5.13 -8.24
C GLN A 29 9.41 3.64 -8.16
N VAL A 30 8.50 3.30 -7.26
CA VAL A 30 8.04 1.92 -7.08
C VAL A 30 7.29 1.45 -8.31
N LEU A 31 6.42 2.29 -8.88
CA LEU A 31 5.70 1.96 -10.11
C LEU A 31 6.66 1.70 -11.26
N SER A 32 7.70 2.53 -11.38
CA SER A 32 8.71 2.35 -12.41
C SER A 32 9.45 1.03 -12.25
N GLN A 33 9.81 0.66 -11.02
CA GLN A 33 10.48 -0.60 -10.76
C GLN A 33 9.62 -1.79 -11.13
N GLY A 34 8.30 -1.67 -10.98
CA GLY A 34 7.36 -2.71 -11.34
C GLY A 34 6.90 -2.65 -12.79
N SER A 35 7.49 -1.78 -13.60
CA SER A 35 7.12 -1.59 -15.00
C SER A 35 5.65 -1.25 -15.17
N CYS A 36 5.13 -0.44 -14.24
CA CYS A 36 3.73 -0.05 -14.22
C CYS A 36 3.65 1.47 -14.32
N LEU A 37 2.76 1.97 -15.18
CA LEU A 37 2.57 3.40 -15.34
C LEU A 37 1.61 3.98 -14.33
N GLN A 38 0.56 3.22 -14.00
CA GLN A 38 -0.51 3.75 -13.17
C GLN A 38 -1.18 2.61 -12.39
N PRO A 39 -1.37 2.77 -11.09
CA PRO A 39 -2.07 1.73 -10.32
C PRO A 39 -3.57 1.85 -10.51
N ASP A 40 -4.28 0.75 -10.31
CA ASP A 40 -5.75 0.76 -10.28
C ASP A 40 -6.26 1.31 -8.96
N ALA A 41 -5.49 1.16 -7.91
CA ALA A 41 -5.87 1.64 -6.58
C ALA A 41 -4.64 1.90 -5.73
N ILE A 42 -4.84 2.76 -4.74
CA ILE A 42 -3.90 2.97 -3.65
C ILE A 42 -4.56 2.41 -2.40
N ALA A 43 -3.81 1.67 -1.59
CA ALA A 43 -4.33 1.04 -0.39
C ALA A 43 -3.46 1.38 0.81
N THR A 44 -4.09 1.59 1.96
CA THR A 44 -3.37 1.92 3.19
C THR A 44 -4.19 1.51 4.42
N LEU A 45 -3.65 1.79 5.60
CA LEU A 45 -4.25 1.46 6.87
C LEU A 45 -5.41 2.42 7.19
N SER A 46 -6.49 1.88 7.75
CA SER A 46 -7.71 2.64 7.98
C SER A 46 -7.54 3.81 8.95
N THR A 47 -6.54 3.78 9.82
CA THR A 47 -6.27 4.91 10.72
C THR A 47 -5.84 6.15 9.95
N LYS A 48 -5.49 6.00 8.67
CA LYS A 48 -5.14 7.13 7.81
C LYS A 48 -6.36 7.86 7.25
N ARG A 49 -7.57 7.31 7.44
CA ARG A 49 -8.78 8.00 7.03
C ARG A 49 -8.84 9.36 7.69
N GLY A 50 -9.22 10.36 6.96
CA GLY A 50 -9.31 11.72 7.47
C GLY A 50 -8.05 12.53 7.29
N GLU A 51 -6.92 11.91 6.93
CA GLU A 51 -5.72 12.66 6.58
C GLU A 51 -5.78 12.98 5.09
N PRO A 52 -5.80 14.25 4.69
CA PRO A 52 -6.03 14.62 3.28
C PRO A 52 -4.98 14.08 2.31
N VAL A 53 -3.75 13.85 2.77
CA VAL A 53 -2.64 13.47 1.89
C VAL A 53 -2.94 12.18 1.11
N TRP A 54 -3.70 11.25 1.71
CA TRP A 54 -3.97 9.97 1.05
C TRP A 54 -4.99 10.13 -0.09
N THR A 55 -6.01 10.96 0.13
CA THR A 55 -6.95 11.32 -0.91
C THR A 55 -6.26 12.08 -2.04
N GLU A 56 -5.35 12.98 -1.68
CA GLU A 56 -4.59 13.75 -2.66
C GLU A 56 -3.68 12.85 -3.48
N LEU A 57 -3.09 11.82 -2.85
CA LEU A 57 -2.25 10.88 -3.57
C LEU A 57 -3.06 10.07 -4.59
N ALA A 58 -4.23 9.58 -4.19
CA ALA A 58 -5.11 8.85 -5.10
C ALA A 58 -5.57 9.74 -6.25
N ALA A 59 -5.89 11.00 -5.96
CA ALA A 59 -6.28 11.94 -7.00
C ALA A 59 -5.14 12.20 -8.00
N HIS A 60 -3.91 12.27 -7.49
CA HIS A 60 -2.75 12.47 -8.34
C HIS A 60 -2.62 11.36 -9.39
N PHE A 61 -2.87 10.12 -8.99
CA PHE A 61 -2.79 8.97 -9.88
C PHE A 61 -4.14 8.63 -10.52
N GLU A 62 -5.17 9.40 -10.22
CA GLU A 62 -6.51 9.21 -10.80
C GLU A 62 -7.02 7.77 -10.59
N CYS A 63 -6.90 7.28 -9.37
CA CYS A 63 -7.28 5.90 -9.07
C CYS A 63 -8.07 5.82 -7.77
N ALA A 64 -8.56 4.62 -7.46
CA ALA A 64 -9.32 4.36 -6.24
C ALA A 64 -8.43 4.43 -5.00
N LEU A 65 -9.04 4.67 -3.85
CA LEU A 65 -8.36 4.66 -2.56
C LEU A 65 -9.08 3.67 -1.65
N CYS A 66 -8.31 2.71 -1.11
CA CYS A 66 -8.85 1.66 -0.26
C CYS A 66 -8.22 1.74 1.12
N PHE A 67 -9.03 1.50 2.14
CA PHE A 67 -8.55 1.46 3.52
C PHE A 67 -8.84 0.08 4.11
N PHE A 68 -7.86 -0.46 4.83
CA PHE A 68 -8.01 -1.73 5.53
C PHE A 68 -7.61 -1.53 6.98
N ASP A 69 -8.33 -2.19 7.91
CA ASP A 69 -7.93 -2.11 9.30
C ASP A 69 -6.73 -3.02 9.57
N ALA A 70 -6.10 -2.82 10.73
CA ALA A 70 -4.88 -3.56 11.08
C ALA A 70 -5.14 -5.06 11.16
N GLU A 71 -6.30 -5.46 11.65
CA GLU A 71 -6.65 -6.87 11.77
C GLU A 71 -6.71 -7.54 10.40
N ARG A 72 -7.29 -6.86 9.40
CA ARG A 72 -7.34 -7.38 8.05
C ARG A 72 -5.94 -7.45 7.44
N LEU A 73 -5.12 -6.42 7.66
CA LEU A 73 -3.75 -6.40 7.12
C LEU A 73 -2.90 -7.49 7.75
N GLU A 74 -3.12 -7.80 9.02
CA GLU A 74 -2.34 -8.84 9.69
C GLU A 74 -2.53 -10.22 9.06
N LYS A 75 -3.68 -10.45 8.42
CA LYS A 75 -3.93 -11.71 7.72
C LYS A 75 -2.99 -11.92 6.54
N GLU A 76 -2.37 -10.84 6.03
CA GLU A 76 -1.44 -10.95 4.92
C GLU A 76 0.00 -11.23 5.38
N THR A 77 0.25 -11.26 6.68
CA THR A 77 1.61 -11.40 7.22
C THR A 77 2.40 -12.57 6.62
N PRO A 78 1.80 -13.77 6.41
CA PRO A 78 2.57 -14.87 5.81
C PRO A 78 3.08 -14.58 4.40
N ARG A 79 2.50 -13.61 3.70
CA ARG A 79 2.90 -13.26 2.32
C ARG A 79 3.84 -12.06 2.25
N LEU A 80 4.15 -11.43 3.40
CA LEU A 80 4.99 -10.23 3.39
C LEU A 80 6.45 -10.61 3.13
N ASN A 81 7.13 -9.79 2.33
CA ASN A 81 8.56 -9.93 2.12
C ASN A 81 9.35 -9.31 3.27
N ASN A 82 8.80 -8.29 3.90
CA ASN A 82 9.50 -7.52 4.92
C ASN A 82 8.63 -7.28 6.16
N PRO A 83 8.24 -8.36 6.86
CA PRO A 83 7.45 -8.18 8.09
C PRO A 83 8.29 -7.48 9.16
N SER A 84 7.64 -6.67 9.99
CA SER A 84 8.32 -5.86 10.99
C SER A 84 7.64 -5.96 12.35
N GLU A 85 8.37 -6.40 13.36
CA GLU A 85 7.87 -6.43 14.73
C GLU A 85 7.64 -5.01 15.27
N ALA A 86 8.47 -4.06 14.87
CA ALA A 86 8.30 -2.68 15.30
C ALA A 86 6.97 -2.11 14.78
N VAL A 87 6.63 -2.40 13.54
CA VAL A 87 5.34 -1.96 12.96
C VAL A 87 4.19 -2.65 13.70
N PHE A 88 4.33 -3.95 13.99
CA PHE A 88 3.29 -4.67 14.73
C PHE A 88 3.03 -4.03 16.10
N ARG A 89 4.10 -3.69 16.83
CA ARG A 89 3.95 -3.04 18.13
C ARG A 89 3.30 -1.68 18.03
N SER A 90 3.50 -0.98 16.90
CA SER A 90 2.98 0.35 16.73
C SER A 90 1.53 0.37 16.25
N VAL A 91 1.15 -0.48 15.30
CA VAL A 91 -0.16 -0.36 14.64
C VAL A 91 -0.98 -1.65 14.62
N GLY A 92 -0.44 -2.77 15.09
CA GLY A 92 -1.21 -4.01 15.19
C GLY A 92 -1.15 -4.92 13.97
N CYS A 93 -0.28 -4.62 13.00
CA CYS A 93 -0.01 -5.51 11.88
C CYS A 93 1.48 -5.44 11.55
N HIS A 94 2.02 -6.50 10.93
CA HIS A 94 3.45 -6.61 10.69
C HIS A 94 3.93 -5.83 9.46
N GLY A 95 3.05 -5.15 8.77
CA GLY A 95 3.41 -4.30 7.65
C GLY A 95 2.19 -3.59 7.13
N VAL A 96 2.35 -2.38 6.62
CA VAL A 96 1.23 -1.63 6.09
C VAL A 96 1.27 -1.64 4.57
N ALA A 97 2.36 -1.19 3.96
CA ALA A 97 2.41 -1.03 2.50
C ALA A 97 2.25 -2.36 1.78
N GLU A 98 3.05 -3.36 2.13
CA GLU A 98 2.96 -4.66 1.48
C GLU A 98 1.61 -5.33 1.74
N ALA A 99 1.14 -5.28 2.99
CA ALA A 99 -0.10 -5.94 3.35
C ALA A 99 -1.31 -5.28 2.67
N ALA A 100 -1.34 -3.96 2.61
CA ALA A 100 -2.44 -3.25 1.96
C ALA A 100 -2.49 -3.54 0.46
N ALA A 101 -1.33 -3.57 -0.19
CA ALA A 101 -1.27 -3.92 -1.60
C ALA A 101 -1.79 -5.34 -1.85
N LEU A 102 -1.37 -6.29 -1.01
CA LEU A 102 -1.82 -7.69 -1.14
C LEU A 102 -3.29 -7.85 -0.82
N ALA A 103 -3.79 -7.16 0.21
CA ALA A 103 -5.20 -7.24 0.57
C ALA A 103 -6.09 -6.76 -0.59
N ALA A 104 -5.68 -5.71 -1.26
CA ALA A 104 -6.50 -5.14 -2.34
C ALA A 104 -6.42 -5.95 -3.64
N THR A 105 -5.32 -6.68 -3.88
CA THR A 105 -5.24 -7.56 -5.05
C THR A 105 -5.84 -8.93 -4.79
N GLY A 106 -5.95 -9.33 -3.52
CA GLY A 106 -6.59 -10.60 -3.16
C GLY A 106 -5.63 -11.79 -3.23
N ALA A 107 -6.21 -12.99 -3.21
CA ALA A 107 -5.42 -14.22 -3.10
C ALA A 107 -4.47 -14.43 -4.28
N ASN A 108 -4.83 -13.92 -5.46
CA ASN A 108 -3.99 -14.08 -6.65
C ASN A 108 -2.94 -12.98 -6.78
N GLY A 109 -2.89 -12.06 -5.83
CA GLY A 109 -1.89 -10.99 -5.87
C GLY A 109 -0.52 -11.46 -5.40
N PHE A 110 0.51 -10.79 -5.88
CA PHE A 110 1.87 -11.01 -5.41
C PHE A 110 2.61 -9.68 -5.42
N LEU A 111 3.66 -9.59 -4.62
CA LEU A 111 4.44 -8.36 -4.56
C LEU A 111 5.39 -8.29 -5.74
N ALA A 112 5.12 -7.37 -6.66
CA ALA A 112 6.02 -7.07 -7.77
C ALA A 112 7.19 -6.22 -7.28
N VAL A 113 6.94 -5.32 -6.31
CA VAL A 113 7.97 -4.53 -5.67
C VAL A 113 7.70 -4.57 -4.17
N GLY A 114 8.65 -5.05 -3.40
CA GLY A 114 8.51 -5.12 -1.95
C GLY A 114 8.63 -3.76 -1.29
N LYS A 115 8.49 -3.75 0.02
CA LYS A 115 8.53 -2.52 0.82
C LYS A 115 9.74 -1.67 0.46
N THR A 116 9.49 -0.43 0.08
CA THR A 116 10.50 0.55 -0.24
C THR A 116 10.24 1.77 0.64
N VAL A 117 11.28 2.29 1.26
CA VAL A 117 11.16 3.41 2.21
C VAL A 117 11.99 4.58 1.72
N SER A 118 11.44 5.77 1.79
CA SER A 118 12.18 6.99 1.50
C SER A 118 11.64 8.08 2.40
N GLY A 119 12.51 8.64 3.25
CA GLY A 119 12.08 9.63 4.22
C GLY A 119 10.99 9.09 5.13
N ARG A 120 9.84 9.74 5.12
CA ARG A 120 8.71 9.35 5.96
C ARG A 120 7.69 8.50 5.21
N ALA A 121 7.97 8.16 3.96
CA ALA A 121 7.02 7.43 3.10
C ALA A 121 7.45 5.98 2.91
N THR A 122 6.47 5.09 2.76
CA THR A 122 6.66 3.68 2.48
C THR A 122 5.73 3.28 1.35
N ALA A 123 6.20 2.46 0.43
CA ALA A 123 5.36 1.99 -0.66
C ALA A 123 5.76 0.59 -1.10
N ALA A 124 4.80 -0.14 -1.66
CA ALA A 124 5.01 -1.45 -2.25
C ALA A 124 4.00 -1.63 -3.37
N LEU A 125 4.30 -2.50 -4.31
CA LEU A 125 3.41 -2.73 -5.45
C LEU A 125 3.03 -4.20 -5.51
N ALA A 126 1.73 -4.48 -5.57
CA ALA A 126 1.22 -5.82 -5.79
C ALA A 126 0.47 -5.88 -7.11
N VAL A 127 0.58 -7.00 -7.78
CA VAL A 127 -0.05 -7.24 -9.07
C VAL A 127 -0.78 -8.58 -8.99
N ALA A 128 -1.98 -8.64 -9.54
CA ALA A 128 -2.74 -9.88 -9.56
C ALA A 128 -2.27 -10.74 -10.72
N ARG A 129 -2.14 -12.05 -10.48
CA ARG A 129 -1.83 -13.00 -11.54
C ARG A 129 -3.05 -13.17 -12.43
N SER A 130 -2.82 -13.26 -13.70
CA SER A 130 -3.91 -13.48 -14.64
C SER A 130 -4.16 -14.95 -14.89
#